data_1fe58cbd7d6141085fb880dacc75d6c8
#
_entry.id   1fe58cbd7d6141085fb880dacc75d6c8
#
_cell.length_a   1.000
_cell.length_b   1.000
_cell.length_c   1.000
_cell.angle_alpha   90.00
_cell.angle_beta   90.00
_cell.angle_gamma   90.00
#
_symmetry.space_group_name_H-M   'P 1'
#
loop_
_entity.id
_entity.type
_entity.pdbx_description
1 polymer ?
#
loop_
_entity_poly.entity_id
_entity_poly.type
_entity_poly.pdbx_seq_one_letter_code
_entity_poly.pdbx_strand_id
1 'polypeptide(L)'
;MGKTIRAIVFLALAGCAGKPEPYVVGAAGPWKEGYGLQNLEGIQLAVDEINTAGGINGRPLEVIERDDAGNGSQAATIAQEFVSNPAISAVIGHVNSSGMLSAARVYDGKLAAVATSATSPDLTGISSWVFRIISSDSLNGIALATFASKLAPKGSIPTAAILYENHTYGRGLADSFRRSFRGQIVSVDPINADLPSAEPYITYLRTKRPRIVFVAGRVPSGLKILREAKRQGFNATFVGGDGWQGVIADTTVAEGAYIGMSFTRQDPNPSAKAFVAAFRKKFKHDPEAHAALAYDATKLVAHALRESGSDRRAVRDYLRSLTRATAVPGVTGPAYFEESGDPVGIRFRVGRVESGLLKVADAK
;
A
#
# COMPACT_ATOMS: atom_id res chain seq x y z
N MET A 1 44.05 28.73 67.15
CA MET A 1 44.08 28.62 65.65
C MET A 1 42.90 27.73 65.25
N GLY A 2 41.73 28.31 64.96
CA GLY A 2 40.52 27.59 64.56
C GLY A 2 40.40 27.65 63.05
N LYS A 3 40.36 26.47 62.33
CA LYS A 3 40.09 26.35 60.94
C LYS A 3 38.58 26.16 60.71
N THR A 4 37.94 27.18 60.14
CA THR A 4 36.56 27.15 59.73
C THR A 4 36.45 26.48 58.36
N ILE A 5 35.83 25.28 58.30
CA ILE A 5 35.52 24.59 57.05
C ILE A 5 34.21 25.13 56.49
N ARG A 6 34.24 25.83 55.36
CA ARG A 6 33.06 26.24 54.63
C ARG A 6 32.59 25.06 53.75
N ALA A 7 31.46 24.46 54.09
CA ALA A 7 30.79 23.48 53.23
C ALA A 7 30.06 24.22 52.09
N ILE A 8 30.46 23.94 50.87
CA ILE A 8 29.77 24.41 49.64
C ILE A 8 28.69 23.37 49.34
N VAL A 9 27.43 23.76 49.58
CA VAL A 9 26.26 22.98 49.17
C VAL A 9 26.00 23.23 47.70
N PHE A 10 26.29 22.22 46.84
CA PHE A 10 25.83 22.21 45.45
C PHE A 10 24.33 21.90 45.43
N LEU A 11 23.49 22.91 45.22
CA LEU A 11 22.08 22.73 44.89
C LEU A 11 22.00 22.24 43.45
N ALA A 12 21.75 20.94 43.27
CA ALA A 12 21.39 20.37 41.97
C ALA A 12 19.97 20.86 41.62
N LEU A 13 19.87 21.85 40.76
CA LEU A 13 18.63 22.23 40.08
C LEU A 13 18.22 21.07 39.19
N ALA A 14 17.40 20.15 39.71
CA ALA A 14 16.63 19.22 38.90
C ALA A 14 15.55 20.04 38.17
N GLY A 15 15.91 20.57 37.00
CA GLY A 15 14.94 21.18 36.09
C GLY A 15 13.94 20.10 35.70
N CYS A 16 12.65 20.31 35.98
CA CYS A 16 11.56 19.57 35.37
C CYS A 16 11.63 19.83 33.86
N ALA A 17 12.44 19.06 33.14
CA ALA A 17 12.33 19.00 31.70
C ALA A 17 10.97 18.40 31.37
N GLY A 18 10.02 19.24 30.94
CA GLY A 18 8.74 18.81 30.42
C GLY A 18 8.99 17.74 29.35
N LYS A 19 8.07 16.78 29.20
CA LYS A 19 8.19 15.79 28.11
C LYS A 19 8.35 16.53 26.77
N PRO A 20 9.32 16.16 25.95
CA PRO A 20 9.51 16.80 24.67
C PRO A 20 8.24 16.69 23.82
N GLU A 21 7.84 17.78 23.18
CA GLU A 21 6.65 17.78 22.30
C GLU A 21 6.80 16.73 21.21
N PRO A 22 5.73 15.96 20.91
CA PRO A 22 5.78 14.90 19.90
C PRO A 22 5.96 15.47 18.49
N TYR A 23 6.46 14.64 17.57
CA TYR A 23 6.20 14.82 16.15
C TYR A 23 4.80 14.28 15.85
N VAL A 24 3.98 15.06 15.16
CA VAL A 24 2.60 14.67 14.84
C VAL A 24 2.45 14.46 13.33
N VAL A 25 1.86 13.34 12.96
CA VAL A 25 1.51 13.03 11.55
C VAL A 25 0.04 12.64 11.44
N GLY A 26 -0.56 12.91 10.28
CA GLY A 26 -1.88 12.40 9.96
C GLY A 26 -1.80 10.99 9.37
N ALA A 27 -2.82 10.16 9.61
CA ALA A 27 -3.01 8.90 8.90
C ALA A 27 -4.47 8.75 8.46
N ALA A 28 -4.70 8.40 7.19
CA ALA A 28 -6.04 8.27 6.66
C ALA A 28 -6.21 7.04 5.76
N GLY A 29 -7.33 6.33 5.95
CA GLY A 29 -7.67 5.13 5.19
C GLY A 29 -9.00 4.54 5.63
N PRO A 30 -9.50 3.48 4.98
CA PRO A 30 -10.76 2.82 5.27
C PRO A 30 -10.58 1.79 6.40
N TRP A 31 -10.47 2.25 7.63
CA TRP A 31 -10.07 1.42 8.77
C TRP A 31 -11.04 0.28 9.13
N LYS A 32 -12.28 0.34 8.62
CA LYS A 32 -13.29 -0.72 8.81
C LYS A 32 -13.19 -1.84 7.76
N GLU A 33 -12.46 -1.62 6.69
CA GLU A 33 -12.17 -2.64 5.69
C GLU A 33 -10.97 -3.48 6.11
N GLY A 34 -10.97 -4.80 5.81
CA GLY A 34 -9.90 -5.69 6.25
C GLY A 34 -8.50 -5.23 5.80
N TYR A 35 -8.36 -4.80 4.54
CA TYR A 35 -7.09 -4.26 4.04
C TYR A 35 -6.73 -2.90 4.66
N GLY A 36 -7.72 -2.09 4.99
CA GLY A 36 -7.54 -0.82 5.70
C GLY A 36 -7.07 -1.06 7.14
N LEU A 37 -7.68 -2.02 7.84
CA LEU A 37 -7.23 -2.42 9.18
C LEU A 37 -5.78 -2.91 9.16
N GLN A 38 -5.42 -3.76 8.21
CA GLN A 38 -4.03 -4.20 8.01
C GLN A 38 -3.07 -3.01 7.81
N ASN A 39 -3.49 -2.01 7.05
CA ASN A 39 -2.71 -0.79 6.83
C ASN A 39 -2.51 -0.02 8.14
N LEU A 40 -3.57 0.19 8.91
CA LEU A 40 -3.51 0.85 10.22
C LEU A 40 -2.60 0.09 11.20
N GLU A 41 -2.70 -1.23 11.26
CA GLU A 41 -1.85 -2.07 12.10
C GLU A 41 -0.37 -1.96 11.73
N GLY A 42 -0.06 -1.82 10.44
CA GLY A 42 1.30 -1.54 9.96
C GLY A 42 1.84 -0.21 10.47
N ILE A 43 1.02 0.85 10.44
CA ILE A 43 1.35 2.16 11.02
C ILE A 43 1.61 2.03 12.52
N GLN A 44 0.68 1.40 13.26
CA GLN A 44 0.76 1.25 14.72
C GLN A 44 1.98 0.41 15.16
N LEU A 45 2.37 -0.61 14.39
CA LEU A 45 3.58 -1.36 14.67
C LEU A 45 4.83 -0.49 14.52
N ALA A 46 4.91 0.28 13.43
CA ALA A 46 6.05 1.16 13.17
C ALA A 46 6.17 2.25 14.24
N VAL A 47 5.05 2.86 14.65
CA VAL A 47 5.01 3.90 15.70
C VAL A 47 5.49 3.33 17.05
N ASP A 48 5.02 2.14 17.42
CA ASP A 48 5.44 1.50 18.67
C ASP A 48 6.95 1.22 18.70
N GLU A 49 7.49 0.70 17.57
CA GLU A 49 8.93 0.44 17.47
C GLU A 49 9.75 1.72 17.55
N ILE A 50 9.31 2.80 16.86
CA ILE A 50 9.98 4.10 16.88
C ILE A 50 9.99 4.65 18.30
N ASN A 51 8.84 4.64 18.98
CA ASN A 51 8.70 5.20 20.31
C ASN A 51 9.42 4.37 21.36
N THR A 52 9.40 3.05 21.25
CA THR A 52 10.17 2.14 22.13
C THR A 52 11.68 2.34 21.97
N ALA A 53 12.15 2.69 20.78
CA ALA A 53 13.55 3.01 20.51
C ALA A 53 13.98 4.42 20.98
N GLY A 54 13.11 5.16 21.69
CA GLY A 54 13.38 6.51 22.20
C GLY A 54 12.84 7.64 21.31
N GLY A 55 12.00 7.31 20.33
CA GLY A 55 11.38 8.29 19.45
C GLY A 55 12.30 8.82 18.33
N ILE A 56 11.88 9.92 17.74
CA ILE A 56 12.63 10.64 16.71
C ILE A 56 13.40 11.77 17.39
N ASN A 57 14.74 11.69 17.43
CA ASN A 57 15.59 12.68 18.12
C ASN A 57 15.14 12.94 19.58
N GLY A 58 14.71 11.87 20.31
CA GLY A 58 14.24 11.95 21.69
C GLY A 58 12.79 12.43 21.86
N ARG A 59 12.06 12.65 20.77
CA ARG A 59 10.64 13.07 20.74
C ARG A 59 9.77 11.93 20.27
N PRO A 60 8.61 11.65 20.92
CA PRO A 60 7.71 10.60 20.44
C PRO A 60 7.07 10.97 19.10
N LEU A 61 6.67 9.95 18.33
CA LEU A 61 5.83 10.07 17.15
C LEU A 61 4.38 9.81 17.55
N GLU A 62 3.50 10.75 17.25
CA GLU A 62 2.06 10.63 17.45
C GLU A 62 1.33 10.65 16.10
N VAL A 63 0.26 9.85 15.97
CA VAL A 63 -0.53 9.73 14.75
C VAL A 63 -1.96 10.14 15.02
N ILE A 64 -2.47 11.08 14.22
CA ILE A 64 -3.89 11.43 14.19
C ILE A 64 -4.56 10.58 13.10
N GLU A 65 -5.29 9.55 13.53
CA GLU A 65 -5.95 8.58 12.65
C GLU A 65 -7.34 9.10 12.23
N ARG A 66 -7.69 8.96 10.93
CA ARG A 66 -9.01 9.30 10.38
C ARG A 66 -9.47 8.23 9.40
N ASP A 67 -10.71 7.77 9.59
CA ASP A 67 -11.35 6.80 8.69
C ASP A 67 -11.99 7.55 7.52
N ASP A 68 -11.45 7.37 6.31
CA ASP A 68 -12.00 7.94 5.06
C ASP A 68 -13.04 7.02 4.40
N ALA A 69 -13.32 5.87 4.98
CA ALA A 69 -14.25 4.86 4.48
C ALA A 69 -14.05 4.49 2.99
N GLY A 70 -12.85 4.75 2.43
CA GLY A 70 -12.55 4.59 1.00
C GLY A 70 -13.26 5.60 0.09
N ASN A 71 -13.84 6.67 0.66
CA ASN A 71 -14.64 7.68 -0.03
C ASN A 71 -13.80 8.91 -0.35
N GLY A 72 -13.77 9.31 -1.64
CA GLY A 72 -12.97 10.45 -2.08
C GLY A 72 -13.38 11.79 -1.48
N SER A 73 -14.69 12.04 -1.28
CA SER A 73 -15.16 13.30 -0.68
C SER A 73 -14.77 13.38 0.80
N GLN A 74 -14.90 12.27 1.53
CA GLN A 74 -14.47 12.19 2.92
C GLN A 74 -12.95 12.34 3.05
N ALA A 75 -12.18 11.72 2.15
CA ALA A 75 -10.73 11.88 2.07
C ALA A 75 -10.32 13.34 1.86
N ALA A 76 -11.01 14.09 0.99
CA ALA A 76 -10.74 15.52 0.79
C ALA A 76 -11.05 16.34 2.04
N THR A 77 -12.14 16.03 2.77
CA THR A 77 -12.49 16.68 4.04
C THR A 77 -11.43 16.44 5.11
N ILE A 78 -10.98 15.18 5.25
CA ILE A 78 -9.90 14.80 6.17
C ILE A 78 -8.59 15.52 5.79
N ALA A 79 -8.30 15.64 4.50
CA ALA A 79 -7.12 16.36 4.04
C ALA A 79 -7.17 17.86 4.42
N GLN A 80 -8.34 18.50 4.34
CA GLN A 80 -8.52 19.88 4.83
C GLN A 80 -8.29 19.98 6.35
N GLU A 81 -8.81 19.04 7.13
CA GLU A 81 -8.56 18.96 8.57
C GLU A 81 -7.06 18.87 8.86
N PHE A 82 -6.34 17.95 8.19
CA PHE A 82 -4.91 17.76 8.39
C PHE A 82 -4.10 19.01 8.01
N VAL A 83 -4.42 19.63 6.88
CA VAL A 83 -3.75 20.87 6.43
C VAL A 83 -3.97 22.00 7.44
N SER A 84 -5.18 22.12 8.00
CA SER A 84 -5.55 23.17 8.95
C SER A 84 -4.94 22.98 10.33
N ASN A 85 -4.47 21.79 10.68
CA ASN A 85 -3.80 21.52 11.94
C ASN A 85 -2.28 21.77 11.81
N PRO A 86 -1.73 22.86 12.39
CA PRO A 86 -0.32 23.21 12.24
C PRO A 86 0.65 22.20 12.88
N ALA A 87 0.18 21.36 13.82
CA ALA A 87 1.00 20.34 14.45
C ALA A 87 1.34 19.19 13.50
N ILE A 88 0.52 18.92 12.46
CA ILE A 88 0.75 17.84 11.52
C ILE A 88 1.83 18.23 10.52
N SER A 89 2.91 17.44 10.49
CA SER A 89 4.09 17.66 9.65
C SER A 89 4.05 16.90 8.32
N ALA A 90 3.38 15.75 8.28
CA ALA A 90 3.22 14.90 7.10
C ALA A 90 1.99 13.99 7.23
N VAL A 91 1.61 13.32 6.13
CA VAL A 91 0.50 12.35 6.10
C VAL A 91 0.96 10.99 5.59
N ILE A 92 0.48 9.93 6.24
CA ILE A 92 0.60 8.53 5.84
C ILE A 92 -0.77 8.09 5.30
N GLY A 93 -0.86 7.78 4.03
CA GLY A 93 -2.15 7.54 3.34
C GLY A 93 -2.36 8.58 2.23
N HIS A 94 -3.52 8.63 1.62
CA HIS A 94 -4.66 7.72 1.77
C HIS A 94 -4.37 6.34 1.15
N VAL A 95 -5.08 5.31 1.62
CA VAL A 95 -4.86 3.93 1.15
C VAL A 95 -5.38 3.73 -0.26
N ASN A 96 -6.58 4.23 -0.56
CA ASN A 96 -7.25 4.02 -1.84
C ASN A 96 -6.93 5.10 -2.87
N SER A 97 -6.81 4.72 -4.15
CA SER A 97 -6.52 5.65 -5.25
C SER A 97 -7.54 6.80 -5.35
N SER A 98 -8.85 6.53 -5.19
CA SER A 98 -9.89 7.56 -5.21
C SER A 98 -9.74 8.56 -4.05
N GLY A 99 -9.44 8.07 -2.85
CA GLY A 99 -9.18 8.90 -1.68
C GLY A 99 -7.93 9.76 -1.88
N MET A 100 -6.82 9.13 -2.30
CA MET A 100 -5.57 9.84 -2.51
C MET A 100 -5.66 10.90 -3.62
N LEU A 101 -6.35 10.63 -4.74
CA LEU A 101 -6.55 11.62 -5.81
C LEU A 101 -7.34 12.84 -5.34
N SER A 102 -8.38 12.63 -4.52
CA SER A 102 -9.17 13.73 -3.96
C SER A 102 -8.36 14.55 -2.95
N ALA A 103 -7.60 13.88 -2.08
CA ALA A 103 -6.78 14.50 -1.05
C ALA A 103 -5.55 15.22 -1.63
N ALA A 104 -4.95 14.69 -2.69
CA ALA A 104 -3.73 15.22 -3.33
C ALA A 104 -3.84 16.70 -3.69
N ARG A 105 -5.00 17.11 -4.21
CA ARG A 105 -5.28 18.53 -4.56
C ARG A 105 -5.32 19.45 -3.35
N VAL A 106 -5.68 18.91 -2.19
CA VAL A 106 -5.73 19.65 -0.92
C VAL A 106 -4.34 19.77 -0.31
N TYR A 107 -3.55 18.71 -0.41
CA TYR A 107 -2.18 18.65 0.10
C TYR A 107 -1.19 19.47 -0.74
N ASP A 108 -1.49 19.71 -2.00
CA ASP A 108 -0.59 20.41 -2.93
C ASP A 108 -0.14 21.78 -2.38
N GLY A 109 1.16 22.00 -2.35
CA GLY A 109 1.77 23.21 -1.80
C GLY A 109 1.74 23.35 -0.27
N LYS A 110 1.18 22.37 0.50
CA LYS A 110 0.86 22.56 1.92
C LYS A 110 1.37 21.44 2.84
N LEU A 111 1.26 20.17 2.45
CA LEU A 111 1.54 19.05 3.35
C LEU A 111 2.00 17.82 2.55
N ALA A 112 3.17 17.30 2.87
CA ALA A 112 3.66 16.08 2.22
C ALA A 112 2.80 14.87 2.61
N ALA A 113 2.41 14.06 1.61
CA ALA A 113 1.64 12.84 1.83
C ALA A 113 2.30 11.65 1.14
N VAL A 114 2.44 10.54 1.88
CA VAL A 114 2.98 9.27 1.39
C VAL A 114 1.84 8.26 1.29
N ALA A 115 1.32 8.07 0.07
CA ALA A 115 0.30 7.07 -0.22
C ALA A 115 0.86 5.66 0.00
N THR A 116 0.12 4.84 0.77
CA THR A 116 0.58 3.50 1.12
C THR A 116 0.25 2.45 0.07
N SER A 117 -0.97 2.50 -0.49
CA SER A 117 -1.45 1.47 -1.42
C SER A 117 -2.22 2.03 -2.63
N ALA A 118 -2.19 3.35 -2.85
CA ALA A 118 -2.84 3.98 -3.99
C ALA A 118 -1.98 3.86 -5.25
N THR A 119 -2.41 3.03 -6.19
CA THR A 119 -1.63 2.62 -7.38
C THR A 119 -2.06 3.30 -8.68
N SER A 120 -3.18 4.04 -8.71
CA SER A 120 -3.68 4.66 -9.95
C SER A 120 -2.60 5.42 -10.72
N PRO A 121 -2.55 5.25 -12.06
CA PRO A 121 -1.68 6.05 -12.93
C PRO A 121 -1.90 7.55 -12.80
N ASP A 122 -3.12 7.98 -12.48
CA ASP A 122 -3.49 9.40 -12.36
C ASP A 122 -2.81 10.12 -11.19
N LEU A 123 -2.16 9.36 -10.29
CA LEU A 123 -1.37 9.92 -9.20
C LEU A 123 0.05 10.30 -9.62
N THR A 124 0.56 9.72 -10.72
CA THR A 124 1.90 10.01 -11.22
C THR A 124 2.05 11.48 -11.59
N GLY A 125 2.87 12.21 -10.86
CA GLY A 125 3.13 13.63 -11.11
C GLY A 125 1.97 14.58 -10.77
N ILE A 126 0.95 14.13 -10.02
CA ILE A 126 -0.22 14.97 -9.68
C ILE A 126 0.17 16.18 -8.81
N SER A 127 1.18 16.04 -7.96
CA SER A 127 1.70 17.08 -7.08
C SER A 127 3.11 16.77 -6.64
N SER A 128 3.93 17.79 -6.50
CA SER A 128 5.27 17.66 -5.91
C SER A 128 5.25 17.37 -4.39
N TRP A 129 4.10 17.31 -3.77
CA TRP A 129 3.87 17.02 -2.35
C TRP A 129 3.31 15.62 -2.10
N VAL A 130 3.05 14.87 -3.18
CA VAL A 130 2.49 13.53 -3.10
C VAL A 130 3.53 12.51 -3.54
N PHE A 131 3.74 11.52 -2.70
CA PHE A 131 4.62 10.39 -2.89
C PHE A 131 3.83 9.11 -2.72
N ARG A 132 4.32 8.00 -3.26
CA ARG A 132 3.75 6.67 -2.96
C ARG A 132 4.84 5.65 -2.76
N ILE A 133 4.57 4.68 -1.88
CA ILE A 133 5.54 3.61 -1.56
C ILE A 133 5.24 2.31 -2.31
N ILE A 134 4.32 2.35 -3.25
CA ILE A 134 3.89 1.22 -4.09
C ILE A 134 4.00 1.60 -5.57
N SER A 135 4.34 0.64 -6.43
CA SER A 135 4.45 0.88 -7.87
C SER A 135 3.11 1.26 -8.50
N SER A 136 3.18 2.04 -9.58
CA SER A 136 2.02 2.45 -10.37
C SER A 136 1.36 1.27 -11.10
N ASP A 137 0.03 1.34 -11.24
CA ASP A 137 -0.71 0.42 -12.10
C ASP A 137 -0.30 0.49 -13.58
N SER A 138 0.36 1.58 -13.99
CA SER A 138 1.02 1.61 -15.30
C SER A 138 2.06 0.50 -15.42
N LEU A 139 2.89 0.29 -14.39
CA LEU A 139 3.90 -0.77 -14.35
C LEU A 139 3.30 -2.12 -13.97
N ASN A 140 2.38 -2.15 -13.01
CA ASN A 140 1.74 -3.36 -12.52
C ASN A 140 0.93 -4.04 -13.63
N GLY A 141 0.14 -3.26 -14.38
CA GLY A 141 -0.64 -3.76 -15.52
C GLY A 141 0.24 -4.32 -16.64
N ILE A 142 1.36 -3.67 -16.94
CA ILE A 142 2.36 -4.19 -17.89
C ILE A 142 2.92 -5.53 -17.42
N ALA A 143 3.32 -5.63 -16.15
CA ALA A 143 3.88 -6.84 -15.58
C ALA A 143 2.87 -8.00 -15.61
N LEU A 144 1.62 -7.76 -15.18
CA LEU A 144 0.54 -8.73 -15.17
C LEU A 144 0.16 -9.17 -16.59
N ALA A 145 0.06 -8.24 -17.55
CA ALA A 145 -0.26 -8.54 -18.93
C ALA A 145 0.86 -9.36 -19.62
N THR A 146 2.11 -8.98 -19.36
CA THR A 146 3.28 -9.71 -19.87
C THR A 146 3.32 -11.13 -19.32
N PHE A 147 3.07 -11.29 -18.02
CA PHE A 147 2.97 -12.60 -17.39
C PHE A 147 1.82 -13.42 -17.97
N ALA A 148 0.61 -12.86 -18.00
CA ALA A 148 -0.58 -13.52 -18.52
C ALA A 148 -0.41 -13.96 -19.98
N SER A 149 0.23 -13.14 -20.81
CA SER A 149 0.50 -13.48 -22.21
C SER A 149 1.36 -14.74 -22.37
N LYS A 150 2.18 -15.09 -21.37
CA LYS A 150 3.03 -16.30 -21.39
C LYS A 150 2.34 -17.55 -20.84
N LEU A 151 1.14 -17.42 -20.25
CA LEU A 151 0.40 -18.57 -19.72
C LEU A 151 -0.27 -19.41 -20.83
N ALA A 152 -0.35 -18.88 -22.05
CA ALA A 152 -0.87 -19.64 -23.19
C ALA A 152 0.14 -20.69 -23.67
N PRO A 153 -0.32 -21.84 -24.18
CA PRO A 153 0.55 -22.82 -24.81
C PRO A 153 1.38 -22.21 -25.93
N LYS A 154 2.62 -22.68 -26.09
CA LYS A 154 3.53 -22.19 -27.12
C LYS A 154 2.89 -22.35 -28.54
N GLY A 155 2.91 -21.27 -29.31
CA GLY A 155 2.31 -21.23 -30.64
C GLY A 155 0.82 -20.93 -30.69
N SER A 156 0.14 -20.72 -29.53
CA SER A 156 -1.26 -20.28 -29.48
C SER A 156 -1.37 -18.79 -29.16
N ILE A 157 -2.43 -18.15 -29.67
CA ILE A 157 -2.77 -16.77 -29.31
C ILE A 157 -3.53 -16.81 -27.97
N PRO A 158 -3.01 -16.15 -26.90
CA PRO A 158 -3.74 -16.09 -25.64
C PRO A 158 -5.02 -15.27 -25.78
N THR A 159 -6.11 -15.72 -25.13
CA THR A 159 -7.36 -14.98 -25.05
C THR A 159 -7.63 -14.57 -23.62
N ALA A 160 -8.02 -13.31 -23.39
CA ALA A 160 -8.33 -12.79 -22.07
C ALA A 160 -9.68 -12.07 -22.05
N ALA A 161 -10.41 -12.22 -20.95
CA ALA A 161 -11.47 -11.32 -20.56
C ALA A 161 -11.01 -10.47 -19.40
N ILE A 162 -11.51 -9.24 -19.30
CA ILE A 162 -11.18 -8.29 -18.25
C ILE A 162 -12.47 -7.95 -17.49
N LEU A 163 -12.46 -8.20 -16.18
CA LEU A 163 -13.47 -7.66 -15.25
C LEU A 163 -12.79 -6.60 -14.40
N TYR A 164 -13.40 -5.43 -14.23
CA TYR A 164 -12.79 -4.38 -13.43
C TYR A 164 -13.82 -3.63 -12.57
N GLU A 165 -13.48 -3.38 -11.32
CA GLU A 165 -14.29 -2.50 -10.47
C GLU A 165 -14.29 -1.09 -11.05
N ASN A 166 -15.49 -0.53 -11.27
CA ASN A 166 -15.68 0.75 -11.96
C ASN A 166 -15.34 1.95 -11.05
N HIS A 167 -14.12 1.97 -10.56
CA HIS A 167 -13.53 3.10 -9.81
C HIS A 167 -12.08 3.32 -10.25
N THR A 168 -11.42 4.34 -9.70
CA THR A 168 -10.10 4.82 -10.15
C THR A 168 -9.04 3.71 -10.23
N TYR A 169 -8.89 2.87 -9.19
CA TYR A 169 -7.94 1.76 -9.19
C TYR A 169 -8.28 0.74 -10.28
N GLY A 170 -9.51 0.20 -10.26
CA GLY A 170 -9.90 -0.86 -11.19
C GLY A 170 -9.78 -0.45 -12.66
N ARG A 171 -10.20 0.78 -12.99
CA ARG A 171 -10.07 1.32 -14.36
C ARG A 171 -8.62 1.49 -14.78
N GLY A 172 -7.78 2.08 -13.92
CA GLY A 172 -6.37 2.33 -14.23
C GLY A 172 -5.59 1.05 -14.50
N LEU A 173 -5.76 0.05 -13.62
CA LEU A 173 -5.11 -1.24 -13.75
C LEU A 173 -5.62 -2.04 -14.96
N ALA A 174 -6.94 -2.07 -15.18
CA ALA A 174 -7.55 -2.75 -16.34
C ALA A 174 -7.08 -2.15 -17.67
N ASP A 175 -6.99 -0.83 -17.75
CA ASP A 175 -6.56 -0.14 -18.96
C ASP A 175 -5.08 -0.38 -19.25
N SER A 176 -4.22 -0.38 -18.23
CA SER A 176 -2.80 -0.72 -18.37
C SER A 176 -2.60 -2.18 -18.80
N PHE A 177 -3.35 -3.12 -18.22
CA PHE A 177 -3.34 -4.52 -18.66
C PHE A 177 -3.80 -4.64 -20.11
N ARG A 178 -4.93 -4.03 -20.46
CA ARG A 178 -5.51 -4.07 -21.82
C ARG A 178 -4.54 -3.60 -22.89
N ARG A 179 -3.83 -2.49 -22.64
CA ARG A 179 -2.84 -1.94 -23.59
C ARG A 179 -1.60 -2.81 -23.76
N SER A 180 -1.27 -3.61 -22.74
CA SER A 180 -0.01 -4.36 -22.70
C SER A 180 -0.16 -5.86 -22.99
N PHE A 181 -1.39 -6.38 -22.97
CA PHE A 181 -1.64 -7.80 -23.20
C PHE A 181 -1.38 -8.18 -24.66
N ARG A 182 -0.50 -9.15 -24.86
CA ARG A 182 -0.13 -9.67 -26.19
C ARG A 182 -0.99 -10.86 -26.56
N GLY A 183 -2.24 -10.61 -26.91
CA GLY A 183 -3.25 -11.61 -27.25
C GLY A 183 -4.56 -10.96 -27.65
N GLN A 184 -5.61 -11.76 -27.76
CA GLN A 184 -6.96 -11.27 -28.02
C GLN A 184 -7.71 -11.02 -26.73
N ILE A 185 -8.23 -9.80 -26.56
CA ILE A 185 -9.18 -9.48 -25.49
C ILE A 185 -10.60 -9.71 -26.04
N VAL A 186 -11.30 -10.68 -25.45
CA VAL A 186 -12.63 -11.09 -25.92
C VAL A 186 -13.78 -10.37 -25.22
N SER A 187 -13.48 -9.71 -24.09
CA SER A 187 -14.47 -8.97 -23.30
C SER A 187 -13.77 -8.02 -22.33
N VAL A 188 -14.40 -6.86 -22.06
CA VAL A 188 -13.97 -5.89 -21.06
C VAL A 188 -15.22 -5.36 -20.38
N ASP A 189 -15.48 -5.79 -19.14
CA ASP A 189 -16.75 -5.54 -18.46
C ASP A 189 -16.52 -4.86 -17.11
N PRO A 190 -17.17 -3.71 -16.84
CA PRO A 190 -17.17 -3.10 -15.54
C PRO A 190 -18.04 -3.89 -14.55
N ILE A 191 -17.59 -3.95 -13.30
CA ILE A 191 -18.33 -4.47 -12.18
C ILE A 191 -18.44 -3.41 -11.08
N ASN A 192 -19.46 -3.51 -10.25
CA ASN A 192 -19.55 -2.70 -9.04
C ASN A 192 -18.65 -3.31 -7.96
N ALA A 193 -18.13 -2.49 -7.06
CA ALA A 193 -17.26 -2.96 -5.97
C ALA A 193 -18.00 -3.91 -5.00
N ASP A 194 -19.28 -3.68 -4.76
CA ASP A 194 -20.14 -4.56 -3.93
C ASP A 194 -20.56 -5.84 -4.67
N LEU A 195 -20.50 -5.83 -6.01
CA LEU A 195 -20.84 -6.94 -6.91
C LEU A 195 -21.98 -7.82 -6.34
N PRO A 196 -23.25 -7.43 -6.46
CA PRO A 196 -24.38 -8.16 -5.86
C PRO A 196 -24.43 -9.63 -6.31
N SER A 197 -24.12 -9.90 -7.59
CA SER A 197 -23.99 -11.24 -8.17
C SER A 197 -22.91 -11.30 -9.24
N ALA A 198 -22.06 -12.31 -9.18
CA ALA A 198 -21.08 -12.61 -10.24
C ALA A 198 -21.69 -13.53 -11.34
N GLU A 199 -22.88 -14.09 -11.13
CA GLU A 199 -23.52 -15.06 -12.04
C GLU A 199 -23.65 -14.55 -13.49
N PRO A 200 -24.16 -13.35 -13.77
CA PRO A 200 -24.33 -12.88 -15.15
C PRO A 200 -22.99 -12.79 -15.88
N TYR A 201 -21.93 -12.32 -15.17
CA TYR A 201 -20.59 -12.17 -15.73
C TYR A 201 -19.98 -13.53 -16.07
N ILE A 202 -20.01 -14.49 -15.16
CA ILE A 202 -19.45 -15.82 -15.40
C ILE A 202 -20.22 -16.56 -16.49
N THR A 203 -21.55 -16.47 -16.49
CA THR A 203 -22.39 -17.03 -17.54
C THR A 203 -22.03 -16.46 -18.91
N TYR A 204 -21.85 -15.15 -19.02
CA TYR A 204 -21.41 -14.49 -20.24
C TYR A 204 -20.00 -14.93 -20.66
N LEU A 205 -19.05 -14.95 -19.73
CA LEU A 205 -17.67 -15.37 -20.02
C LEU A 205 -17.58 -16.82 -20.52
N ARG A 206 -18.46 -17.71 -20.05
CA ARG A 206 -18.53 -19.08 -20.59
C ARG A 206 -18.85 -19.11 -22.08
N THR A 207 -19.63 -18.18 -22.61
CA THR A 207 -19.90 -18.07 -24.06
C THR A 207 -18.67 -17.58 -24.83
N LYS A 208 -17.84 -16.70 -24.22
CA LYS A 208 -16.62 -16.15 -24.83
C LYS A 208 -15.42 -17.08 -24.73
N ARG A 209 -15.42 -18.03 -23.80
CA ARG A 209 -14.39 -19.03 -23.57
C ARG A 209 -12.96 -18.43 -23.46
N PRO A 210 -12.74 -17.36 -22.67
CA PRO A 210 -11.40 -16.84 -22.46
C PRO A 210 -10.54 -17.89 -21.74
N ARG A 211 -9.26 -17.97 -22.10
CA ARG A 211 -8.29 -18.78 -21.33
C ARG A 211 -7.92 -18.10 -20.02
N ILE A 212 -7.92 -16.78 -20.01
CA ILE A 212 -7.51 -15.94 -18.90
C ILE A 212 -8.68 -15.02 -18.54
N VAL A 213 -8.96 -14.90 -17.25
CA VAL A 213 -9.84 -13.86 -16.73
C VAL A 213 -8.97 -12.96 -15.84
N PHE A 214 -8.74 -11.74 -16.33
CA PHE A 214 -8.06 -10.72 -15.54
C PHE A 214 -9.09 -9.93 -14.74
N VAL A 215 -8.85 -9.79 -13.43
CA VAL A 215 -9.75 -9.06 -12.54
C VAL A 215 -9.01 -7.92 -11.85
N ALA A 216 -9.31 -6.70 -12.26
CA ALA A 216 -8.84 -5.47 -11.64
C ALA A 216 -9.85 -5.02 -10.56
N GLY A 217 -9.80 -5.65 -9.41
CA GLY A 217 -10.72 -5.44 -8.29
C GLY A 217 -10.11 -5.81 -6.95
N ARG A 218 -10.92 -5.78 -5.92
CA ARG A 218 -10.53 -6.09 -4.54
C ARG A 218 -11.02 -7.46 -4.11
N VAL A 219 -10.67 -7.86 -2.88
CA VAL A 219 -11.01 -9.16 -2.30
C VAL A 219 -12.51 -9.48 -2.35
N PRO A 220 -13.44 -8.58 -1.96
CA PRO A 220 -14.86 -8.93 -1.94
C PRO A 220 -15.41 -9.35 -3.31
N SER A 221 -15.15 -8.57 -4.36
CA SER A 221 -15.57 -8.89 -5.73
C SER A 221 -14.84 -10.11 -6.26
N GLY A 222 -13.53 -10.21 -5.98
CA GLY A 222 -12.69 -11.33 -6.39
C GLY A 222 -13.18 -12.67 -5.87
N LEU A 223 -13.51 -12.77 -4.59
CA LEU A 223 -14.06 -13.99 -4.00
C LEU A 223 -15.41 -14.36 -4.59
N LYS A 224 -16.30 -13.39 -4.85
CA LYS A 224 -17.59 -13.65 -5.50
C LYS A 224 -17.40 -14.21 -6.91
N ILE A 225 -16.46 -13.65 -7.68
CA ILE A 225 -16.13 -14.13 -9.04
C ILE A 225 -15.58 -15.55 -8.99
N LEU A 226 -14.60 -15.84 -8.11
CA LEU A 226 -13.99 -17.15 -8.00
C LEU A 226 -14.97 -18.22 -7.53
N ARG A 227 -15.81 -17.92 -6.53
CA ARG A 227 -16.86 -18.82 -6.04
C ARG A 227 -17.87 -19.15 -7.14
N GLU A 228 -18.29 -18.15 -7.89
CA GLU A 228 -19.25 -18.33 -8.96
C GLU A 228 -18.65 -19.11 -10.14
N ALA A 229 -17.41 -18.83 -10.50
CA ALA A 229 -16.70 -19.61 -11.52
C ALA A 229 -16.63 -21.10 -11.15
N LYS A 230 -16.32 -21.40 -9.88
CA LYS A 230 -16.32 -22.77 -9.36
C LYS A 230 -17.73 -23.39 -9.41
N ARG A 231 -18.77 -22.64 -8.97
CA ARG A 231 -20.16 -23.10 -8.98
C ARG A 231 -20.64 -23.48 -10.39
N GLN A 232 -20.25 -22.68 -11.39
CA GLN A 232 -20.61 -22.93 -12.79
C GLN A 232 -19.67 -23.90 -13.52
N GLY A 233 -18.64 -24.43 -12.87
CA GLY A 233 -17.61 -25.26 -13.54
C GLY A 233 -16.88 -24.53 -14.64
N PHE A 234 -16.70 -23.22 -14.52
CA PHE A 234 -16.00 -22.39 -15.49
C PHE A 234 -14.49 -22.46 -15.29
N ASN A 235 -13.82 -23.11 -16.23
CA ASN A 235 -12.38 -23.31 -16.19
C ASN A 235 -11.66 -22.22 -16.99
N ALA A 236 -11.04 -21.28 -16.30
CA ALA A 236 -10.14 -20.28 -16.84
C ALA A 236 -8.99 -20.05 -15.86
N THR A 237 -7.88 -19.50 -16.34
CA THR A 237 -6.82 -19.02 -15.47
C THR A 237 -7.18 -17.64 -14.96
N PHE A 238 -7.37 -17.50 -13.64
CA PHE A 238 -7.65 -16.20 -13.03
C PHE A 238 -6.35 -15.47 -12.68
N VAL A 239 -6.30 -14.19 -13.04
CA VAL A 239 -5.19 -13.28 -12.75
C VAL A 239 -5.77 -12.03 -12.10
N GLY A 240 -5.33 -11.72 -10.90
CA GLY A 240 -5.77 -10.52 -10.16
C GLY A 240 -4.66 -9.50 -9.96
N GLY A 241 -5.03 -8.26 -9.69
CA GLY A 241 -4.11 -7.21 -9.25
C GLY A 241 -3.68 -7.41 -7.79
N ASP A 242 -2.93 -6.45 -7.27
CA ASP A 242 -2.48 -6.41 -5.87
C ASP A 242 -3.65 -6.30 -4.87
N GLY A 243 -4.78 -5.71 -5.27
CA GLY A 243 -6.01 -5.70 -4.49
C GLY A 243 -6.63 -7.07 -4.20
N TRP A 244 -6.11 -8.14 -4.82
CA TRP A 244 -6.59 -9.51 -4.63
C TRP A 244 -5.84 -10.30 -3.56
N GLN A 245 -4.79 -9.76 -2.94
CA GLN A 245 -3.92 -10.57 -2.08
C GLN A 245 -4.67 -11.30 -0.96
N GLY A 246 -5.72 -10.73 -0.38
CA GLY A 246 -6.53 -11.37 0.66
C GLY A 246 -7.43 -12.53 0.19
N VAL A 247 -7.61 -12.77 -1.14
CA VAL A 247 -8.41 -13.92 -1.60
C VAL A 247 -7.79 -15.26 -1.23
N ILE A 248 -6.49 -15.28 -0.91
CA ILE A 248 -5.77 -16.48 -0.46
C ILE A 248 -6.36 -17.11 0.81
N ALA A 249 -7.14 -16.35 1.59
CA ALA A 249 -7.81 -16.85 2.77
C ALA A 249 -8.89 -17.91 2.45
N ASP A 250 -9.48 -17.87 1.24
CA ASP A 250 -10.42 -18.89 0.78
C ASP A 250 -9.74 -19.85 -0.21
N THR A 251 -8.99 -20.80 0.35
CA THR A 251 -8.25 -21.79 -0.44
C THR A 251 -9.15 -22.68 -1.29
N THR A 252 -10.45 -22.72 -0.98
CA THR A 252 -11.39 -23.56 -1.74
C THR A 252 -11.64 -23.04 -3.15
N VAL A 253 -11.43 -21.74 -3.39
CA VAL A 253 -11.69 -21.10 -4.69
C VAL A 253 -10.49 -20.36 -5.27
N ALA A 254 -9.53 -19.96 -4.44
CA ALA A 254 -8.38 -19.17 -4.89
C ALA A 254 -7.21 -20.02 -5.40
N GLU A 255 -7.21 -21.33 -5.13
CA GLU A 255 -6.12 -22.23 -5.51
C GLU A 255 -5.82 -22.14 -7.02
N GLY A 256 -4.56 -21.94 -7.38
CA GLY A 256 -4.09 -21.82 -8.75
C GLY A 256 -4.26 -20.43 -9.37
N ALA A 257 -4.93 -19.47 -8.72
CA ALA A 257 -5.01 -18.10 -9.20
C ALA A 257 -3.65 -17.40 -9.14
N TYR A 258 -3.41 -16.46 -10.05
CA TYR A 258 -2.23 -15.60 -10.05
C TYR A 258 -2.58 -14.21 -9.55
N ILE A 259 -1.71 -13.62 -8.73
CA ILE A 259 -1.99 -12.36 -8.05
C ILE A 259 -0.76 -11.46 -8.09
N GLY A 260 -0.95 -10.19 -8.44
CA GLY A 260 0.07 -9.16 -8.29
C GLY A 260 0.45 -8.95 -6.82
N MET A 261 1.74 -8.82 -6.52
CA MET A 261 2.19 -8.64 -5.15
C MET A 261 3.40 -7.72 -5.03
N SER A 262 3.38 -6.86 -4.02
CA SER A 262 4.49 -6.02 -3.58
C SER A 262 5.23 -6.60 -2.36
N PHE A 263 4.60 -7.53 -1.65
CA PHE A 263 5.12 -8.19 -0.46
C PHE A 263 4.66 -9.63 -0.37
N THR A 264 5.50 -10.48 0.22
CA THR A 264 5.15 -11.86 0.62
C THR A 264 5.76 -12.19 1.97
N ARG A 265 5.01 -12.91 2.81
CA ARG A 265 5.47 -13.41 4.11
C ARG A 265 6.65 -14.38 4.01
N GLN A 266 6.87 -14.96 2.84
CA GLN A 266 7.97 -15.88 2.53
C GLN A 266 9.23 -15.16 1.99
N ASP A 267 9.26 -13.82 1.96
CA ASP A 267 10.45 -13.09 1.53
C ASP A 267 11.64 -13.48 2.44
N PRO A 268 12.76 -13.96 1.86
CA PRO A 268 13.93 -14.40 2.63
C PRO A 268 14.66 -13.25 3.33
N ASN A 269 14.36 -12.01 2.98
CA ASN A 269 15.02 -10.83 3.53
C ASN A 269 14.87 -10.78 5.07
N PRO A 270 15.97 -10.57 5.82
CA PRO A 270 15.93 -10.47 7.29
C PRO A 270 14.95 -9.41 7.81
N SER A 271 14.83 -8.24 7.16
CA SER A 271 13.88 -7.19 7.55
C SER A 271 12.42 -7.63 7.37
N ALA A 272 12.09 -8.37 6.30
CA ALA A 272 10.77 -8.92 6.08
C ALA A 272 10.42 -9.98 7.15
N LYS A 273 11.36 -10.86 7.47
CA LYS A 273 11.19 -11.87 8.54
C LYS A 273 10.97 -11.21 9.90
N ALA A 274 11.76 -10.19 10.24
CA ALA A 274 11.63 -9.45 11.50
C ALA A 274 10.26 -8.76 11.60
N PHE A 275 9.83 -8.07 10.53
CA PHE A 275 8.51 -7.45 10.44
C PHE A 275 7.38 -8.48 10.65
N VAL A 276 7.40 -9.60 9.94
CA VAL A 276 6.37 -10.66 10.08
C VAL A 276 6.31 -11.17 11.51
N ALA A 277 7.47 -11.41 12.15
CA ALA A 277 7.54 -11.89 13.53
C ALA A 277 6.98 -10.85 14.52
N ALA A 278 7.35 -9.57 14.37
CA ALA A 278 6.87 -8.48 15.22
C ALA A 278 5.36 -8.26 15.07
N PHE A 279 4.87 -8.26 13.83
CA PHE A 279 3.45 -8.12 13.52
C PHE A 279 2.62 -9.24 14.14
N ARG A 280 2.99 -10.50 13.94
CA ARG A 280 2.34 -11.67 14.57
C ARG A 280 2.35 -11.61 16.09
N LYS A 281 3.46 -11.17 16.67
CA LYS A 281 3.58 -11.02 18.13
C LYS A 281 2.56 -10.01 18.67
N LYS A 282 2.37 -8.88 17.97
CA LYS A 282 1.48 -7.79 18.41
C LYS A 282 0.01 -8.10 18.10
N PHE A 283 -0.32 -8.45 16.86
CA PHE A 283 -1.70 -8.53 16.39
C PHE A 283 -2.31 -9.94 16.35
N LYS A 284 -1.49 -11.00 16.55
CA LYS A 284 -1.91 -12.41 16.62
C LYS A 284 -2.45 -13.00 15.31
N HIS A 285 -2.21 -12.32 14.20
CA HIS A 285 -2.50 -12.81 12.84
C HIS A 285 -1.37 -12.42 11.88
N ASP A 286 -1.48 -12.87 10.64
CA ASP A 286 -0.47 -12.65 9.61
C ASP A 286 -0.57 -11.27 8.98
N PRO A 287 0.58 -10.58 8.69
CA PRO A 287 0.57 -9.36 7.90
C PRO A 287 0.33 -9.67 6.42
N GLU A 288 -0.38 -8.76 5.76
CA GLU A 288 -0.51 -8.68 4.31
C GLU A 288 0.32 -7.51 3.75
N ALA A 289 0.31 -7.32 2.42
CA ALA A 289 1.07 -6.25 1.80
C ALA A 289 0.67 -4.85 2.30
N HIS A 290 -0.61 -4.63 2.59
CA HIS A 290 -1.09 -3.35 3.11
C HIS A 290 -0.43 -2.97 4.45
N ALA A 291 -0.19 -3.95 5.33
CA ALA A 291 0.53 -3.73 6.58
C ALA A 291 2.00 -3.41 6.32
N ALA A 292 2.67 -4.16 5.44
CA ALA A 292 4.09 -3.95 5.13
C ALA A 292 4.34 -2.59 4.48
N LEU A 293 3.50 -2.18 3.53
CA LEU A 293 3.58 -0.88 2.86
C LEU A 293 3.37 0.28 3.84
N ALA A 294 2.37 0.18 4.72
CA ALA A 294 2.10 1.21 5.70
C ALA A 294 3.19 1.32 6.78
N TYR A 295 3.75 0.17 7.18
CA TYR A 295 4.92 0.13 8.06
C TYR A 295 6.11 0.87 7.43
N ASP A 296 6.43 0.59 6.17
CA ASP A 296 7.51 1.24 5.44
C ASP A 296 7.26 2.75 5.24
N ALA A 297 6.02 3.14 4.89
CA ALA A 297 5.64 4.55 4.76
C ALA A 297 5.83 5.30 6.08
N THR A 298 5.46 4.68 7.21
CA THR A 298 5.62 5.27 8.54
C THR A 298 7.10 5.44 8.91
N LYS A 299 7.92 4.42 8.65
CA LYS A 299 9.38 4.48 8.86
C LYS A 299 10.04 5.54 7.97
N LEU A 300 9.59 5.67 6.72
CA LEU A 300 10.06 6.69 5.78
C LEU A 300 9.73 8.10 6.27
N VAL A 301 8.49 8.34 6.69
CA VAL A 301 8.08 9.65 7.24
C VAL A 301 8.84 9.96 8.53
N ALA A 302 9.01 8.97 9.42
CA ALA A 302 9.81 9.15 10.64
C ALA A 302 11.29 9.47 10.32
N HIS A 303 11.84 8.87 9.27
CA HIS A 303 13.20 9.19 8.81
C HIS A 303 13.26 10.63 8.28
N ALA A 304 12.30 11.06 7.49
CA ALA A 304 12.22 12.44 7.00
C ALA A 304 12.14 13.43 8.16
N LEU A 305 11.30 13.17 9.18
CA LEU A 305 11.20 14.02 10.37
C LEU A 305 12.51 14.06 11.18
N ARG A 306 13.27 12.96 11.21
CA ARG A 306 14.59 12.91 11.89
C ARG A 306 15.59 13.84 11.24
N GLU A 307 15.62 13.86 9.92
CA GLU A 307 16.61 14.61 9.12
C GLU A 307 16.23 16.06 8.88
N SER A 308 14.91 16.37 8.79
CA SER A 308 14.41 17.70 8.39
C SER A 308 13.62 18.44 9.48
N GLY A 309 13.33 17.80 10.63
CA GLY A 309 12.45 18.38 11.65
C GLY A 309 10.98 18.35 11.23
N SER A 310 10.15 19.21 11.87
CA SER A 310 8.69 19.25 11.66
C SER A 310 8.22 20.25 10.61
N ASP A 311 9.11 21.01 9.99
CA ASP A 311 8.72 21.95 8.91
C ASP A 311 8.22 21.18 7.71
N ARG A 312 7.00 21.50 7.27
CA ARG A 312 6.29 20.78 6.20
C ARG A 312 7.03 20.83 4.87
N ARG A 313 7.66 21.98 4.54
CA ARG A 313 8.43 22.14 3.31
C ARG A 313 9.73 21.36 3.38
N ALA A 314 10.42 21.42 4.50
CA ALA A 314 11.66 20.68 4.71
C ALA A 314 11.43 19.15 4.62
N VAL A 315 10.33 18.65 5.22
CA VAL A 315 9.92 17.22 5.09
C VAL A 315 9.69 16.85 3.62
N ARG A 316 8.95 17.67 2.87
CA ARG A 316 8.70 17.44 1.44
C ARG A 316 10.01 17.45 0.64
N ASP A 317 10.86 18.43 0.87
CA ASP A 317 12.12 18.60 0.15
C ASP A 317 13.08 17.44 0.45
N TYR A 318 13.11 16.96 1.70
CA TYR A 318 13.86 15.78 2.07
C TYR A 318 13.37 14.53 1.32
N LEU A 319 12.06 14.25 1.31
CA LEU A 319 11.50 13.11 0.57
C LEU A 319 11.88 13.17 -0.92
N ARG A 320 11.84 14.34 -1.54
CA ARG A 320 12.24 14.54 -2.94
C ARG A 320 13.74 14.38 -3.19
N SER A 321 14.56 14.65 -2.18
CA SER A 321 16.03 14.54 -2.30
C SER A 321 16.55 13.10 -2.24
N LEU A 322 15.69 12.14 -1.87
CA LEU A 322 16.10 10.74 -1.78
C LEU A 322 16.48 10.19 -3.14
N THR A 323 17.64 9.55 -3.18
CA THR A 323 18.22 8.89 -4.33
C THR A 323 18.50 7.42 -4.02
N ARG A 324 18.94 6.66 -5.01
CA ARG A 324 19.37 5.27 -4.78
C ARG A 324 20.45 5.14 -3.69
N ALA A 325 21.34 6.13 -3.59
CA ALA A 325 22.42 6.12 -2.60
C ALA A 325 21.95 6.47 -1.18
N THR A 326 20.87 7.25 -1.06
CA THR A 326 20.29 7.71 0.21
C THR A 326 18.92 7.07 0.50
N ALA A 327 18.56 6.03 -0.25
CA ALA A 327 17.28 5.35 -0.11
C ALA A 327 17.07 4.83 1.31
N VAL A 328 15.87 5.05 1.84
CA VAL A 328 15.48 4.53 3.16
C VAL A 328 15.15 3.05 3.01
N PRO A 329 15.82 2.14 3.75
CA PRO A 329 15.52 0.72 3.69
C PRO A 329 14.09 0.42 4.15
N GLY A 330 13.40 -0.47 3.43
CA GLY A 330 12.07 -0.94 3.77
C GLY A 330 11.94 -2.46 3.65
N VAL A 331 10.84 -2.96 4.17
CA VAL A 331 10.43 -4.37 4.07
C VAL A 331 10.00 -4.72 2.64
N THR A 332 9.35 -3.76 1.97
CA THR A 332 8.87 -3.91 0.59
C THR A 332 9.89 -3.48 -0.45
N GLY A 333 10.96 -2.85 -0.03
CA GLY A 333 12.06 -2.37 -0.86
C GLY A 333 12.61 -1.02 -0.39
N PRO A 334 13.68 -0.54 -1.04
CA PRO A 334 14.24 0.77 -0.70
C PRO A 334 13.32 1.90 -1.17
N ALA A 335 13.06 2.89 -0.31
CA ALA A 335 12.23 4.05 -0.62
C ALA A 335 13.09 5.21 -1.13
N TYR A 336 12.90 5.57 -2.38
CA TYR A 336 13.36 6.79 -3.05
C TYR A 336 12.48 7.01 -4.29
N PHE A 337 12.46 8.21 -4.83
CA PHE A 337 11.40 8.61 -5.75
C PHE A 337 11.95 9.22 -7.04
N GLU A 338 11.16 9.07 -8.12
CA GLU A 338 11.28 9.90 -9.31
C GLU A 338 10.72 11.30 -9.04
N GLU A 339 10.93 12.23 -9.96
CA GLU A 339 10.38 13.57 -9.88
C GLU A 339 8.84 13.57 -9.81
N SER A 340 8.20 12.56 -10.36
CA SER A 340 6.76 12.33 -10.32
C SER A 340 6.20 11.97 -8.92
N GLY A 341 7.05 11.65 -7.94
CA GLY A 341 6.66 11.08 -6.65
C GLY A 341 6.45 9.57 -6.66
N ASP A 342 6.66 8.91 -7.81
CA ASP A 342 6.60 7.47 -7.94
C ASP A 342 7.86 6.80 -7.36
N PRO A 343 7.75 5.65 -6.71
CA PRO A 343 8.89 4.97 -6.12
C PRO A 343 9.76 4.30 -7.19
N VAL A 344 11.06 4.33 -6.99
CA VAL A 344 12.02 3.61 -7.82
C VAL A 344 12.49 2.35 -7.09
N GLY A 345 12.59 1.25 -7.84
CA GLY A 345 13.15 -0.01 -7.31
C GLY A 345 12.21 -0.87 -6.48
N ILE A 346 10.96 -0.46 -6.30
CA ILE A 346 9.92 -1.30 -5.69
C ILE A 346 9.65 -2.50 -6.59
N ARG A 347 9.71 -3.69 -6.01
CA ARG A 347 9.54 -4.94 -6.75
C ARG A 347 8.08 -5.33 -6.81
N PHE A 348 7.48 -5.22 -7.99
CA PHE A 348 6.21 -5.87 -8.27
C PHE A 348 6.46 -7.26 -8.87
N ARG A 349 5.81 -8.27 -8.31
CA ARG A 349 5.92 -9.67 -8.73
C ARG A 349 4.54 -10.27 -8.95
N VAL A 350 4.49 -11.39 -9.64
CA VAL A 350 3.29 -12.20 -9.73
C VAL A 350 3.48 -13.44 -8.84
N GLY A 351 2.51 -13.70 -7.99
CA GLY A 351 2.46 -14.90 -7.18
C GLY A 351 1.37 -15.85 -7.66
N ARG A 352 1.56 -17.15 -7.45
CA ARG A 352 0.52 -18.17 -7.61
C ARG A 352 0.01 -18.58 -6.25
N VAL A 353 -1.28 -18.72 -6.11
CA VAL A 353 -1.88 -19.25 -4.88
C VAL A 353 -1.67 -20.76 -4.84
N GLU A 354 -0.97 -21.25 -3.81
CA GLU A 354 -0.70 -22.65 -3.56
C GLU A 354 -0.84 -22.95 -2.07
N SER A 355 -1.81 -23.76 -1.71
CA SER A 355 -2.11 -24.15 -0.32
C SER A 355 -2.27 -22.95 0.64
N GLY A 356 -2.97 -21.90 0.20
CA GLY A 356 -3.20 -20.68 0.99
C GLY A 356 -1.99 -19.77 1.13
N LEU A 357 -0.94 -20.01 0.35
CA LEU A 357 0.26 -19.17 0.29
C LEU A 357 0.40 -18.56 -1.10
N LEU A 358 0.98 -17.37 -1.15
CA LEU A 358 1.30 -16.70 -2.40
C LEU A 358 2.78 -16.92 -2.73
N LYS A 359 3.05 -17.88 -3.59
CA LYS A 359 4.41 -18.21 -4.03
C LYS A 359 4.76 -17.46 -5.31
N VAL A 360 5.98 -16.93 -5.38
CA VAL A 360 6.47 -16.25 -6.60
C VAL A 360 6.31 -17.18 -7.80
N ALA A 361 5.64 -16.71 -8.82
CA ALA A 361 5.42 -17.45 -10.06
C ALA A 361 6.39 -16.98 -11.14
N ASP A 362 7.16 -17.92 -11.68
CA ASP A 362 7.92 -17.69 -12.89
C ASP A 362 7.02 -18.03 -14.10
N ALA A 363 6.83 -17.08 -15.00
CA ALA A 363 6.21 -17.39 -16.28
C ALA A 363 7.23 -18.19 -17.13
N LYS A 364 6.98 -19.47 -17.30
CA LYS A 364 7.80 -20.38 -18.11
C LYS A 364 7.87 -19.96 -19.57
#